data_93bf5189e3a55e821a484fddcda5f45c
#
_entry.id   93bf5189e3a55e821a484fddcda5f45c
#
_cell.length_a   1.000
_cell.length_b   1.000
_cell.length_c   1.000
_cell.angle_alpha   90.00
_cell.angle_beta   90.00
_cell.angle_gamma   90.00
#
_symmetry.space_group_name_H-M   'P 1'
#
loop_
_entity.id
_entity.type
_entity.pdbx_description
1 polymer ?
#
loop_
_entity_poly.entity_id
_entity_poly.type
_entity_poly.pdbx_seq_one_letter_code
_entity_poly.pdbx_strand_id
1 'polypeptide(L)'
;GSMKKVMNLKNLLFCALFALTMSLNAVNVQAETLDYLGQTIDGSILTDKLESSGEYLSVARSTYLHQGTVRITNNGGGYVGIFGGTECNVSCNTVKLNVYLERSNGNGNFYSYQKWENVEYNTNSVYMSKQVKVEKGYYYRLRGYHSCTKNGVIENGGSVTDGIYIG
;
A
#
# COMPACT_ATOMS: atom_id res chain seq x y z
N GLY A 1 29.25 -34.15 48.51
CA GLY A 1 27.88 -33.76 48.73
C GLY A 1 27.37 -32.90 47.58
N SER A 2 26.42 -33.45 46.80
CA SER A 2 25.78 -32.75 45.70
C SER A 2 24.73 -31.76 46.28
N MET A 3 25.01 -30.47 46.22
CA MET A 3 23.97 -29.46 46.50
C MET A 3 23.06 -29.32 45.28
N LYS A 4 21.90 -29.93 45.30
CA LYS A 4 20.80 -29.67 44.34
C LYS A 4 20.27 -28.27 44.60
N LYS A 5 20.54 -27.36 43.69
CA LYS A 5 19.98 -25.99 43.69
C LYS A 5 18.48 -26.13 43.40
N VAL A 6 17.65 -26.04 44.42
CA VAL A 6 16.20 -26.02 44.29
C VAL A 6 15.84 -24.67 43.67
N MET A 7 15.48 -24.71 42.41
CA MET A 7 15.00 -23.53 41.68
C MET A 7 13.63 -23.16 42.24
N ASN A 8 13.51 -21.96 42.79
CA ASN A 8 12.33 -21.51 43.51
C ASN A 8 11.14 -21.42 42.55
N LEU A 9 10.05 -22.11 42.86
CA LEU A 9 8.83 -22.22 42.04
C LEU A 9 8.28 -20.85 41.60
N LYS A 10 8.49 -19.81 42.43
CA LYS A 10 8.11 -18.44 42.14
C LYS A 10 8.88 -17.85 40.92
N ASN A 11 10.17 -18.20 40.74
CA ASN A 11 10.95 -17.75 39.62
C ASN A 11 10.57 -18.46 38.32
N LEU A 12 10.17 -19.74 38.42
CA LEU A 12 9.68 -20.48 37.25
C LEU A 12 8.31 -19.95 36.79
N LEU A 13 7.44 -19.57 37.71
CA LEU A 13 6.14 -18.98 37.37
C LEU A 13 6.28 -17.61 36.75
N PHE A 14 7.24 -16.79 37.21
CA PHE A 14 7.50 -15.46 36.68
C PHE A 14 8.07 -15.51 35.25
N CYS A 15 9.00 -16.43 34.97
CA CYS A 15 9.51 -16.64 33.62
C CYS A 15 8.44 -17.16 32.65
N ALA A 16 7.57 -18.04 33.11
CA ALA A 16 6.46 -18.58 32.31
C ALA A 16 5.42 -17.47 31.98
N LEU A 17 5.12 -16.61 32.96
CA LEU A 17 4.19 -15.50 32.76
C LEU A 17 4.77 -14.44 31.81
N PHE A 18 6.07 -14.16 31.91
CA PHE A 18 6.75 -13.20 31.03
C PHE A 18 6.86 -13.72 29.58
N ALA A 19 7.13 -15.00 29.39
CA ALA A 19 7.15 -15.63 28.07
C ALA A 19 5.75 -15.66 27.43
N LEU A 20 4.69 -15.85 28.24
CA LEU A 20 3.31 -15.86 27.77
C LEU A 20 2.83 -14.48 27.35
N THR A 21 3.25 -13.42 28.06
CA THR A 21 2.91 -12.03 27.69
C THR A 21 3.62 -11.58 26.42
N MET A 22 4.87 -12.01 26.20
CA MET A 22 5.59 -11.71 24.95
C MET A 22 4.97 -12.43 23.74
N SER A 23 4.50 -13.67 23.92
CA SER A 23 3.85 -14.38 22.82
C SER A 23 2.50 -13.78 22.42
N LEU A 24 1.73 -13.26 23.39
CA LEU A 24 0.45 -12.59 23.13
C LEU A 24 0.64 -11.26 22.39
N ASN A 25 1.67 -10.48 22.73
CA ASN A 25 1.97 -9.25 22.02
C ASN A 25 2.47 -9.50 20.59
N ALA A 26 3.26 -10.56 20.36
CA ALA A 26 3.71 -10.94 19.02
C ALA A 26 2.53 -11.40 18.13
N VAL A 27 1.55 -12.10 18.69
CA VAL A 27 0.35 -12.53 17.96
C VAL A 27 -0.54 -11.33 17.61
N ASN A 28 -0.70 -10.36 18.51
CA ASN A 28 -1.47 -9.14 18.23
C ASN A 28 -0.82 -8.26 17.15
N VAL A 29 0.50 -8.09 17.18
CA VAL A 29 1.23 -7.35 16.15
C VAL A 29 1.11 -8.04 14.78
N GLN A 30 1.16 -9.37 14.72
CA GLN A 30 0.92 -10.10 13.48
C GLN A 30 -0.53 -10.01 13.00
N ALA A 31 -1.52 -10.01 13.88
CA ALA A 31 -2.92 -9.84 13.52
C ALA A 31 -3.20 -8.44 12.96
N GLU A 32 -2.68 -7.39 13.60
CA GLU A 32 -2.77 -6.01 13.08
C GLU A 32 -2.10 -5.87 11.71
N THR A 33 -0.93 -6.49 11.52
CA THR A 33 -0.25 -6.47 10.23
C THR A 33 -1.03 -7.26 9.18
N LEU A 34 -1.69 -8.36 9.54
CA LEU A 34 -2.52 -9.16 8.64
C LEU A 34 -3.83 -8.46 8.27
N ASP A 35 -4.41 -7.65 9.16
CA ASP A 35 -5.61 -6.87 8.87
C ASP A 35 -5.35 -5.74 7.86
N TYR A 36 -4.12 -5.19 7.81
CA TYR A 36 -3.71 -4.24 6.76
C TYR A 36 -3.40 -4.90 5.42
N LEU A 37 -3.22 -6.22 5.40
CA LEU A 37 -2.81 -6.96 4.23
C LEU A 37 -4.01 -7.45 3.44
N GLY A 38 -4.18 -6.85 2.27
CA GLY A 38 -5.25 -7.18 1.36
C GLY A 38 -6.56 -6.45 1.66
N GLN A 39 -6.60 -5.55 2.64
CA GLN A 39 -7.66 -4.58 2.69
C GLN A 39 -7.49 -3.63 1.51
N THR A 40 -8.41 -3.72 0.59
CA THR A 40 -8.62 -2.66 -0.39
C THR A 40 -8.92 -1.41 0.41
N ILE A 41 -8.03 -0.41 0.38
CA ILE A 41 -8.36 0.92 0.88
C ILE A 41 -9.63 1.30 0.14
N ASP A 42 -10.71 1.53 0.88
CA ASP A 42 -12.00 1.86 0.28
C ASP A 42 -11.92 3.26 -0.32
N GLY A 43 -11.42 3.33 -1.56
CA GLY A 43 -11.35 4.55 -2.34
C GLY A 43 -12.71 5.06 -2.82
N SER A 44 -13.83 4.58 -2.24
CA SER A 44 -15.15 5.16 -2.47
C SER A 44 -15.36 6.47 -1.71
N ILE A 45 -14.49 6.79 -0.75
CA ILE A 45 -14.56 8.02 0.04
C ILE A 45 -14.37 9.23 -0.89
N LEU A 46 -15.33 10.15 -0.83
CA LEU A 46 -15.25 11.45 -1.48
C LEU A 46 -14.78 12.50 -0.48
N THR A 47 -13.86 13.35 -0.91
CA THR A 47 -13.28 14.38 -0.03
C THR A 47 -13.21 15.72 -0.76
N ASP A 48 -13.28 16.82 0.00
CA ASP A 48 -13.04 18.18 -0.47
C ASP A 48 -11.57 18.61 -0.34
N LYS A 49 -10.71 17.72 0.15
CA LYS A 49 -9.26 17.97 0.21
C LYS A 49 -8.69 18.15 -1.19
N LEU A 50 -7.61 18.92 -1.26
CA LEU A 50 -6.90 19.16 -2.52
C LEU A 50 -5.96 18.02 -2.91
N GLU A 51 -5.73 17.05 -2.02
CA GLU A 51 -4.81 15.94 -2.24
C GLU A 51 -5.30 14.67 -1.52
N SER A 52 -5.06 13.52 -2.13
CA SER A 52 -5.25 12.23 -1.50
C SER A 52 -4.18 11.23 -1.96
N SER A 53 -3.70 10.41 -1.05
CA SER A 53 -2.73 9.34 -1.31
C SER A 53 -3.29 7.99 -0.95
N GLY A 54 -2.89 6.97 -1.67
CA GLY A 54 -3.14 5.58 -1.37
C GLY A 54 -1.86 4.77 -1.43
N GLU A 55 -1.73 3.78 -0.56
CA GLU A 55 -0.53 2.95 -0.45
C GLU A 55 -0.88 1.47 -0.46
N TYR A 56 -0.02 0.69 -1.07
CA TYR A 56 0.11 -0.74 -0.88
C TYR A 56 1.41 -0.98 -0.10
N LEU A 57 1.30 -1.59 1.05
CA LEU A 57 2.45 -2.05 1.83
C LEU A 57 2.53 -3.57 1.73
N SER A 58 3.72 -4.07 1.40
CA SER A 58 3.90 -5.51 1.31
C SER A 58 3.86 -6.16 2.68
N VAL A 59 3.34 -7.37 2.70
CA VAL A 59 3.45 -8.25 3.87
C VAL A 59 4.91 -8.58 4.16
N ALA A 60 5.18 -8.91 5.40
CA ALA A 60 6.46 -9.47 5.84
C ALA A 60 6.90 -10.73 5.06
N ARG A 61 6.01 -11.34 4.27
CA ARG A 61 6.26 -12.50 3.40
C ARG A 61 6.54 -12.16 1.96
N SER A 62 6.32 -10.93 1.51
CA SER A 62 6.73 -10.46 0.21
C SER A 62 8.24 -10.39 0.17
N THR A 63 8.84 -11.12 -0.77
CA THR A 63 10.29 -11.19 -0.91
C THR A 63 10.83 -10.01 -1.70
N TYR A 64 10.10 -9.57 -2.71
CA TYR A 64 10.57 -8.63 -3.71
C TYR A 64 9.82 -7.31 -3.74
N LEU A 65 8.48 -7.33 -3.81
CA LEU A 65 7.67 -6.12 -3.81
C LEU A 65 7.64 -5.49 -2.42
N HIS A 66 8.08 -4.24 -2.30
CA HIS A 66 8.15 -3.52 -1.02
C HIS A 66 6.91 -2.66 -0.80
N GLN A 67 6.66 -1.71 -1.69
CA GLN A 67 5.51 -0.82 -1.60
C GLN A 67 5.07 -0.29 -2.97
N GLY A 68 3.84 0.19 -3.01
CA GLY A 68 3.27 0.94 -4.11
C GLY A 68 2.55 2.17 -3.58
N THR A 69 2.64 3.28 -4.30
CA THR A 69 2.00 4.55 -3.91
C THR A 69 1.32 5.17 -5.12
N VAL A 70 0.17 5.78 -4.88
CA VAL A 70 -0.47 6.72 -5.81
C VAL A 70 -0.88 7.97 -5.05
N ARG A 71 -0.79 9.14 -5.70
CA ARG A 71 -1.23 10.41 -5.14
C ARG A 71 -1.87 11.26 -6.23
N ILE A 72 -3.04 11.80 -5.93
CA ILE A 72 -3.76 12.75 -6.77
C ILE A 72 -3.79 14.11 -6.09
N THR A 73 -3.58 15.17 -6.86
CA THR A 73 -3.57 16.56 -6.37
C THR A 73 -4.42 17.44 -7.28
N ASN A 74 -5.28 18.27 -6.70
CA ASN A 74 -5.96 19.34 -7.45
C ASN A 74 -5.02 20.51 -7.61
N ASN A 75 -4.52 20.72 -8.82
CA ASN A 75 -3.60 21.82 -9.15
C ASN A 75 -4.32 23.10 -9.59
N GLY A 76 -5.67 23.10 -9.53
CA GLY A 76 -6.48 24.24 -9.96
C GLY A 76 -6.67 24.30 -11.48
N GLY A 77 -7.65 25.09 -11.92
CA GLY A 77 -7.93 25.31 -13.34
C GLY A 77 -8.37 24.08 -14.13
N GLY A 78 -8.81 23.02 -13.46
CA GLY A 78 -9.15 21.74 -14.08
C GLY A 78 -7.93 20.86 -14.36
N TYR A 79 -6.81 21.10 -13.68
CA TYR A 79 -5.61 20.27 -13.75
C TYR A 79 -5.47 19.39 -12.53
N VAL A 80 -5.17 18.12 -12.75
CA VAL A 80 -4.82 17.14 -11.72
C VAL A 80 -3.35 16.76 -11.83
N GLY A 81 -2.66 16.80 -10.69
CA GLY A 81 -1.35 16.19 -10.52
C GLY A 81 -1.51 14.70 -10.21
N ILE A 82 -0.74 13.87 -10.89
CA ILE A 82 -0.74 12.42 -10.76
C ILE A 82 0.66 11.95 -10.44
N PHE A 83 0.80 11.26 -9.33
CA PHE A 83 2.04 10.57 -8.96
C PHE A 83 1.76 9.10 -8.69
N GLY A 84 2.66 8.24 -9.14
CA GLY A 84 2.65 6.83 -8.80
C GLY A 84 4.07 6.29 -8.67
N GLY A 85 4.22 5.27 -7.86
CA GLY A 85 5.50 4.59 -7.65
C GLY A 85 5.31 3.12 -7.28
N THR A 86 6.21 2.28 -7.76
CA THR A 86 6.37 0.89 -7.33
C THR A 86 7.82 0.70 -6.91
N GLU A 87 8.02 0.20 -5.70
CA GLU A 87 9.35 -0.03 -5.12
C GLU A 87 9.52 -1.47 -4.68
N CYS A 88 10.69 -2.01 -4.93
CA CYS A 88 11.06 -3.37 -4.58
C CYS A 88 12.28 -3.38 -3.64
N ASN A 89 12.37 -4.42 -2.81
CA ASN A 89 13.50 -4.62 -1.88
C ASN A 89 14.82 -4.90 -2.59
N VAL A 90 14.76 -5.42 -3.80
CA VAL A 90 15.91 -5.82 -4.61
C VAL A 90 15.67 -5.46 -6.07
N SER A 91 16.74 -5.47 -6.87
CA SER A 91 16.59 -5.36 -8.33
C SER A 91 15.84 -6.56 -8.88
N CYS A 92 14.76 -6.28 -9.61
CA CYS A 92 13.88 -7.25 -10.25
C CYS A 92 14.09 -7.27 -11.76
N ASN A 93 13.72 -8.36 -12.41
CA ASN A 93 13.76 -8.46 -13.88
C ASN A 93 12.81 -7.44 -14.52
N THR A 94 11.65 -7.26 -13.90
CA THR A 94 10.62 -6.30 -14.32
C THR A 94 9.98 -5.66 -13.10
N VAL A 95 9.80 -4.35 -13.14
CA VAL A 95 8.99 -3.58 -12.18
C VAL A 95 7.94 -2.83 -12.96
N LYS A 96 6.67 -2.96 -12.56
CA LYS A 96 5.53 -2.42 -13.28
C LYS A 96 4.69 -1.51 -12.39
N LEU A 97 4.21 -0.42 -13.00
CA LEU A 97 3.24 0.50 -12.43
C LEU A 97 2.17 0.80 -13.47
N ASN A 98 0.93 0.43 -13.18
CA ASN A 98 -0.22 0.87 -13.94
C ASN A 98 -1.02 1.85 -13.08
N VAL A 99 -1.34 3.00 -13.62
CA VAL A 99 -2.14 4.03 -12.94
C VAL A 99 -3.40 4.29 -13.74
N TYR A 100 -4.53 4.17 -13.06
CA TYR A 100 -5.87 4.45 -13.60
C TYR A 100 -6.39 5.71 -12.95
N LEU A 101 -6.70 6.72 -13.77
CA LEU A 101 -7.48 7.87 -13.36
C LEU A 101 -8.95 7.50 -13.52
N GLU A 102 -9.68 7.47 -12.43
CA GLU A 102 -11.09 7.12 -12.37
C GLU A 102 -11.92 8.33 -12.01
N ARG A 103 -13.15 8.40 -12.52
CA ARG A 103 -14.07 9.54 -12.37
C ARG A 103 -15.41 9.10 -11.82
N SER A 104 -15.99 9.94 -10.96
CA SER A 104 -17.34 9.78 -10.41
C SER A 104 -18.10 11.12 -10.44
N ASN A 105 -19.41 11.05 -10.65
CA ASN A 105 -20.31 12.20 -10.49
C ASN A 105 -20.77 12.42 -9.04
N GLY A 106 -20.24 11.65 -8.09
CA GLY A 106 -20.61 11.74 -6.67
C GLY A 106 -21.64 10.71 -6.21
N ASN A 107 -22.07 9.80 -7.08
CA ASN A 107 -23.04 8.74 -6.75
C ASN A 107 -22.42 7.49 -6.11
N GLY A 108 -21.10 7.52 -5.79
CA GLY A 108 -20.36 6.40 -5.22
C GLY A 108 -19.76 5.43 -6.24
N ASN A 109 -20.04 5.60 -7.53
CA ASN A 109 -19.48 4.77 -8.58
C ASN A 109 -18.36 5.51 -9.32
N PHE A 110 -17.24 4.83 -9.52
CA PHE A 110 -16.10 5.33 -10.29
C PHE A 110 -15.94 4.55 -11.59
N TYR A 111 -15.61 5.28 -12.64
CA TYR A 111 -15.40 4.75 -13.97
C TYR A 111 -14.01 5.15 -14.48
N SER A 112 -13.38 4.26 -15.24
CA SER A 112 -12.09 4.55 -15.87
C SER A 112 -12.20 5.75 -16.79
N TYR A 113 -11.28 6.70 -16.63
CA TYR A 113 -11.20 7.93 -17.44
C TYR A 113 -9.96 7.96 -18.30
N GLN A 114 -8.78 7.71 -17.69
CA GLN A 114 -7.49 7.54 -18.39
C GLN A 114 -6.65 6.48 -17.70
N LYS A 115 -5.68 5.95 -18.42
CA LYS A 115 -4.78 4.91 -17.94
C LYS A 115 -3.37 5.11 -18.49
N TRP A 116 -2.37 4.83 -17.65
CA TRP A 116 -0.96 4.81 -18.01
C TRP A 116 -0.30 3.55 -17.50
N GLU A 117 0.61 3.01 -18.30
CA GLU A 117 1.40 1.82 -17.97
C GLU A 117 2.89 2.15 -18.08
N ASN A 118 3.63 1.92 -17.02
CA ASN A 118 5.08 2.06 -16.97
C ASN A 118 5.72 0.74 -16.58
N VAL A 119 6.71 0.33 -17.34
CA VAL A 119 7.48 -0.88 -17.08
C VAL A 119 8.96 -0.54 -17.16
N GLU A 120 9.71 -0.91 -16.13
CA GLU A 120 11.16 -0.79 -16.09
C GLU A 120 11.78 -2.18 -15.88
N TYR A 121 12.97 -2.37 -16.43
CA TYR A 121 13.68 -3.65 -16.41
C TYR A 121 14.97 -3.56 -15.63
N ASN A 122 15.33 -4.65 -14.94
CA ASN A 122 16.57 -4.77 -14.18
C ASN A 122 16.78 -3.63 -13.18
N THR A 123 15.75 -3.30 -12.45
CA THR A 123 15.70 -2.18 -11.49
C THR A 123 14.89 -2.56 -10.26
N ASN A 124 14.94 -1.74 -9.24
CA ASN A 124 14.13 -1.90 -8.03
C ASN A 124 12.96 -0.93 -7.93
N SER A 125 12.73 -0.07 -8.93
CA SER A 125 11.66 0.92 -8.84
C SER A 125 11.22 1.42 -10.20
N VAL A 126 9.97 1.90 -10.26
CA VAL A 126 9.41 2.66 -11.37
C VAL A 126 8.51 3.76 -10.83
N TYR A 127 8.62 4.95 -11.38
CA TYR A 127 7.84 6.11 -10.98
C TYR A 127 7.18 6.78 -12.17
N MET A 128 6.06 7.46 -11.89
CA MET A 128 5.37 8.29 -12.86
C MET A 128 4.91 9.59 -12.18
N SER A 129 5.08 10.71 -12.89
CA SER A 129 4.54 12.01 -12.49
C SER A 129 4.00 12.71 -13.72
N LYS A 130 2.74 13.15 -13.64
CA LYS A 130 2.04 13.83 -14.74
C LYS A 130 1.14 14.92 -14.22
N GLN A 131 0.91 15.93 -15.06
CA GLN A 131 -0.19 16.87 -14.91
C GLN A 131 -1.15 16.69 -16.07
N VAL A 132 -2.43 16.49 -15.76
CA VAL A 132 -3.46 16.17 -16.75
C VAL A 132 -4.61 17.14 -16.62
N LYS A 133 -5.06 17.69 -17.75
CA LYS A 133 -6.30 18.46 -17.78
C LYS A 133 -7.48 17.52 -17.81
N VAL A 134 -8.46 17.76 -16.94
CA VAL A 134 -9.67 16.94 -16.82
C VAL A 134 -10.93 17.79 -16.92
N GLU A 135 -12.04 17.16 -17.18
CA GLU A 135 -13.35 17.78 -17.16
C GLU A 135 -13.73 18.15 -15.73
N LYS A 136 -14.17 19.39 -15.52
CA LYS A 136 -14.60 19.91 -14.21
C LYS A 136 -15.98 19.40 -13.80
N GLY A 137 -16.26 19.44 -12.51
CA GLY A 137 -17.56 19.06 -11.96
C GLY A 137 -17.66 17.60 -11.53
N TYR A 138 -16.53 16.91 -11.46
CA TYR A 138 -16.45 15.51 -11.08
C TYR A 138 -15.46 15.27 -9.94
N TYR A 139 -15.64 14.13 -9.28
CA TYR A 139 -14.63 13.56 -8.38
C TYR A 139 -13.69 12.67 -9.17
N TYR A 140 -12.40 12.77 -8.88
CA TYR A 140 -11.35 11.96 -9.49
C TYR A 140 -10.54 11.24 -8.42
N ARG A 141 -10.19 9.98 -8.69
CA ARG A 141 -9.27 9.19 -7.86
C ARG A 141 -8.26 8.46 -8.71
N LEU A 142 -7.18 8.03 -8.10
CA LEU A 142 -6.22 7.13 -8.73
C LEU A 142 -6.35 5.74 -8.13
N ARG A 143 -6.28 4.75 -9.00
CA ARG A 143 -6.04 3.35 -8.67
C ARG A 143 -4.69 2.96 -9.24
N GLY A 144 -3.83 2.37 -8.40
CA GLY A 144 -2.53 1.85 -8.79
C GLY A 144 -2.52 0.33 -8.81
N TYR A 145 -1.88 -0.25 -9.81
CA TYR A 145 -1.46 -1.64 -9.82
C TYR A 145 0.06 -1.68 -9.82
N HIS A 146 0.63 -2.35 -8.81
CA HIS A 146 2.05 -2.44 -8.57
C HIS A 146 2.48 -3.89 -8.69
N SER A 147 3.54 -4.16 -9.45
CA SER A 147 4.00 -5.51 -9.68
C SER A 147 5.50 -5.57 -9.89
N CYS A 148 6.10 -6.66 -9.49
CA CYS A 148 7.47 -7.01 -9.86
C CYS A 148 7.57 -8.48 -10.23
N THR A 149 8.55 -8.78 -11.08
CA THR A 149 8.90 -10.15 -11.46
C THR A 149 10.37 -10.37 -11.23
N LYS A 150 10.72 -11.42 -10.50
CA LYS A 150 12.09 -11.85 -10.30
C LYS A 150 12.18 -13.36 -10.34
N ASN A 151 13.08 -13.87 -11.21
CA ASN A 151 13.32 -15.31 -11.36
C ASN A 151 12.02 -16.12 -11.59
N GLY A 152 11.10 -15.59 -12.40
CA GLY A 152 9.81 -16.20 -12.69
C GLY A 152 8.72 -16.02 -11.60
N VAL A 153 9.06 -15.43 -10.46
CA VAL A 153 8.08 -15.12 -9.38
C VAL A 153 7.50 -13.75 -9.60
N ILE A 154 6.17 -13.65 -9.60
CA ILE A 154 5.42 -12.40 -9.73
C ILE A 154 4.80 -12.07 -8.38
N GLU A 155 5.04 -10.86 -7.90
CA GLU A 155 4.36 -10.28 -6.73
C GLU A 155 3.62 -9.01 -7.15
N ASN A 156 2.43 -8.78 -6.62
CA ASN A 156 1.61 -7.62 -6.97
C ASN A 156 0.76 -7.13 -5.81
N GLY A 157 0.29 -5.90 -5.94
CA GLY A 157 -0.63 -5.27 -5.02
C GLY A 157 -1.29 -4.05 -5.62
N GLY A 158 -2.39 -3.62 -5.01
CA GLY A 158 -3.16 -2.46 -5.45
C GLY A 158 -3.13 -1.33 -4.43
N SER A 159 -3.22 -0.10 -4.91
CA SER A 159 -3.42 1.10 -4.11
C SER A 159 -4.58 1.92 -4.69
N VAL A 160 -5.21 2.74 -3.88
CA VAL A 160 -6.27 3.63 -4.33
C VAL A 160 -6.32 4.89 -3.46
N THR A 161 -6.52 6.04 -4.06
CA THR A 161 -6.76 7.31 -3.35
C THR A 161 -8.26 7.50 -3.08
N ASP A 162 -8.59 8.42 -2.19
CA ASP A 162 -9.94 8.97 -2.12
C ASP A 162 -10.24 9.78 -3.38
N GLY A 163 -11.53 10.00 -3.64
CA GLY A 163 -11.99 10.87 -4.71
C GLY A 163 -11.95 12.33 -4.32
N ILE A 164 -11.18 13.15 -5.02
CA ILE A 164 -11.11 14.60 -4.84
C ILE A 164 -11.96 15.32 -5.89
N TYR A 165 -12.62 16.42 -5.48
CA TYR A 165 -13.46 17.22 -6.37
C TYR A 165 -12.63 18.18 -7.22
N ILE A 166 -12.90 18.24 -8.54
CA ILE A 166 -12.29 19.17 -9.46
C ILE A 166 -13.38 20.08 -10.03
N GLY A 167 -13.48 21.27 -9.45
CA GLY A 167 -14.46 22.30 -9.82
C GLY A 167 -13.88 23.43 -10.69
#